data_b8928092e97c01a67462666dd22d5628
#
_entry.id   b8928092e97c01a67462666dd22d5628
#
_cell.length_a   1.000
_cell.length_b   1.000
_cell.length_c   1.000
_cell.angle_alpha   90.00
_cell.angle_beta   90.00
_cell.angle_gamma   90.00
#
_symmetry.space_group_name_H-M   'P 1'
#
loop_
_entity.id
_entity.type
_entity.pdbx_description
1 polymer ?
#
loop_
_entity_poly.entity_id
_entity_poly.type
_entity_poly.pdbx_seq_one_letter_code
_entity_poly.pdbx_strand_id
1 'polypeptide(L)'
;NKSYRNTREIADYAGKIANVKDIEFLDRHGKDVAERKFKTDEEMFEAVRANLKLEKEEKTDHTDDVVNEEVYETAAVIAMTEEEASDIYRLLENRGISAFYVDRDTSVFHKGLTVTTYYLAKGLEFDQVFVVKSKKENPFEKQALYISATRALHELYVYEE
;
A
#
# COMPACT_ATOMS: atom_id res chain seq x y z
N ASN A 1 -5.99 -22.26 5.52
CA ASN A 1 -5.19 -21.05 5.65
C ASN A 1 -5.94 -19.98 6.41
N LYS A 2 -5.33 -19.50 7.47
CA LYS A 2 -5.93 -18.49 8.32
C LYS A 2 -5.23 -17.15 8.10
N SER A 3 -6.01 -16.11 7.87
CA SER A 3 -5.51 -14.75 7.83
C SER A 3 -6.13 -13.97 8.96
N TYR A 4 -5.35 -13.70 10.00
CA TYR A 4 -5.85 -13.02 11.19
C TYR A 4 -5.51 -11.51 11.21
N ARG A 5 -4.66 -11.05 10.31
CA ARG A 5 -4.14 -9.69 10.32
C ARG A 5 -4.86 -8.76 9.37
N ASN A 6 -5.26 -9.27 8.23
CA ASN A 6 -5.97 -8.48 7.24
C ASN A 6 -7.44 -8.32 7.62
N THR A 7 -8.05 -7.25 7.14
CA THR A 7 -9.50 -7.15 7.21
C THR A 7 -10.12 -8.19 6.29
N ARG A 8 -11.41 -8.49 6.49
CA ARG A 8 -12.13 -9.43 5.66
C ARG A 8 -12.11 -9.04 4.19
N GLU A 9 -12.28 -7.76 3.90
CA GLU A 9 -12.27 -7.25 2.53
C GLU A 9 -10.93 -7.50 1.85
N ILE A 10 -9.83 -7.29 2.54
CA ILE A 10 -8.49 -7.53 2.02
C ILE A 10 -8.24 -9.03 1.86
N ALA A 11 -8.63 -9.83 2.85
CA ALA A 11 -8.48 -11.28 2.79
C ALA A 11 -9.27 -11.89 1.64
N ASP A 12 -10.50 -11.43 1.42
CA ASP A 12 -11.33 -11.88 0.30
C ASP A 12 -10.67 -11.53 -1.04
N TYR A 13 -10.17 -10.31 -1.17
CA TYR A 13 -9.49 -9.87 -2.39
C TYR A 13 -8.26 -10.75 -2.67
N ALA A 14 -7.41 -10.94 -1.69
CA ALA A 14 -6.21 -11.77 -1.81
C ALA A 14 -6.57 -13.22 -2.14
N GLY A 15 -7.61 -13.74 -1.50
CA GLY A 15 -8.09 -15.11 -1.74
C GLY A 15 -8.55 -15.31 -3.16
N LYS A 16 -9.22 -14.33 -3.76
CA LYS A 16 -9.66 -14.40 -5.15
C LYS A 16 -8.45 -14.43 -6.10
N ILE A 17 -7.44 -13.64 -5.83
CA ILE A 17 -6.21 -13.62 -6.63
C ILE A 17 -5.54 -15.00 -6.60
N ALA A 18 -5.40 -15.57 -5.42
CA ALA A 18 -4.74 -16.85 -5.23
C ALA A 18 -5.62 -18.05 -5.58
N ASN A 19 -6.91 -17.82 -5.90
CA ASN A 19 -7.88 -18.86 -6.15
C ASN A 19 -8.02 -19.81 -4.95
N VAL A 20 -7.93 -19.26 -3.75
CA VAL A 20 -8.09 -20.00 -2.50
C VAL A 20 -9.53 -19.85 -2.04
N LYS A 21 -10.22 -20.98 -1.87
CA LYS A 21 -11.66 -20.98 -1.59
C LYS A 21 -11.99 -20.97 -0.10
N ASP A 22 -11.11 -21.49 0.73
CA ASP A 22 -11.37 -21.70 2.15
C ASP A 22 -10.38 -20.91 3.00
N ILE A 23 -10.56 -19.59 3.04
CA ILE A 23 -9.77 -18.74 3.92
C ILE A 23 -10.56 -18.49 5.19
N GLU A 24 -10.01 -18.91 6.31
CA GLU A 24 -10.54 -18.52 7.61
C GLU A 24 -9.89 -17.20 8.00
N PHE A 25 -10.70 -16.27 8.44
CA PHE A 25 -10.23 -14.97 8.92
C PHE A 25 -11.07 -14.54 10.13
N LEU A 26 -10.52 -13.64 10.90
CA LEU A 26 -11.29 -13.00 11.96
C LEU A 26 -12.34 -12.09 11.31
N ASP A 27 -13.50 -11.99 11.95
CA ASP A 27 -14.58 -11.17 11.43
C ASP A 27 -14.32 -9.68 11.70
N ARG A 28 -13.24 -9.18 11.10
CA ARG A 28 -12.85 -7.79 11.19
C ARG A 28 -13.02 -7.12 9.85
N HIS A 29 -13.99 -6.24 9.78
CA HIS A 29 -14.28 -5.49 8.55
C HIS A 29 -13.50 -4.19 8.51
N GLY A 30 -13.24 -3.73 7.31
CA GLY A 30 -12.59 -2.46 7.05
C GLY A 30 -13.10 -1.87 5.75
N LYS A 31 -12.33 -0.96 5.20
CA LYS A 31 -12.65 -0.29 3.95
C LYS A 31 -12.60 -1.28 2.79
N ASP A 32 -13.48 -1.13 1.82
CA ASP A 32 -13.43 -1.90 0.58
C ASP A 32 -12.11 -1.66 -0.13
N VAL A 33 -11.62 -2.71 -0.81
CA VAL A 33 -10.42 -2.60 -1.63
C VAL A 33 -10.72 -1.68 -2.82
N ALA A 34 -9.89 -0.66 -3.01
CA ALA A 34 -10.06 0.31 -4.09
C ALA A 34 -9.17 -0.06 -5.27
N GLU A 35 -9.78 -0.49 -6.36
CA GLU A 35 -9.08 -0.72 -7.62
C GLU A 35 -9.35 0.46 -8.54
N ARG A 36 -8.29 1.11 -9.04
CA ARG A 36 -8.45 2.26 -9.91
C ARG A 36 -7.42 2.25 -11.03
N LYS A 37 -7.86 2.73 -12.19
CA LYS A 37 -7.00 2.92 -13.34
C LYS A 37 -6.88 4.42 -13.61
N PHE A 38 -5.65 4.87 -13.85
CA PHE A 38 -5.35 6.28 -14.06
C PHE A 38 -4.81 6.50 -15.46
N LYS A 39 -5.00 7.69 -15.99
CA LYS A 39 -4.48 8.07 -17.31
C LYS A 39 -3.02 8.46 -17.24
N THR A 40 -2.58 9.01 -16.11
CA THR A 40 -1.22 9.50 -15.95
C THR A 40 -0.68 9.13 -14.57
N ASP A 41 0.65 9.09 -14.46
CA ASP A 41 1.32 8.92 -13.17
C ASP A 41 0.94 10.05 -12.21
N GLU A 42 0.78 11.26 -12.72
CA GLU A 42 0.43 12.42 -11.90
C GLU A 42 -0.90 12.23 -11.17
N GLU A 43 -1.90 11.76 -11.90
CA GLU A 43 -3.20 11.48 -11.29
C GLU A 43 -3.10 10.38 -10.24
N MET A 44 -2.31 9.35 -10.53
CA MET A 44 -2.09 8.25 -9.61
C MET A 44 -1.47 8.71 -8.31
N PHE A 45 -0.40 9.51 -8.39
CA PHE A 45 0.30 9.97 -7.19
C PHE A 45 -0.51 11.00 -6.40
N GLU A 46 -1.34 11.79 -7.07
CA GLU A 46 -2.29 12.64 -6.36
C GLU A 46 -3.34 11.82 -5.61
N ALA A 47 -3.74 10.68 -6.17
CA ALA A 47 -4.64 9.76 -5.47
C ALA A 47 -3.96 9.15 -4.25
N VAL A 48 -2.68 8.80 -4.36
CA VAL A 48 -1.91 8.32 -3.19
C VAL A 48 -1.91 9.41 -2.12
N ARG A 49 -1.55 10.63 -2.49
CA ARG A 49 -1.53 11.77 -1.54
C ARG A 49 -2.87 11.96 -0.87
N ALA A 50 -3.95 11.95 -1.66
CA ALA A 50 -5.29 12.19 -1.15
C ALA A 50 -5.78 11.12 -0.18
N ASN A 51 -5.30 9.90 -0.34
CA ASN A 51 -5.73 8.77 0.48
C ASN A 51 -4.78 8.40 1.62
N LEU A 52 -3.60 8.99 1.66
CA LEU A 52 -2.68 8.79 2.78
C LEU A 52 -3.27 9.35 4.06
N LYS A 53 -3.28 8.52 5.10
CA LYS A 53 -3.80 8.87 6.43
C LYS A 53 -2.71 8.86 7.47
N LEU A 54 -1.51 9.28 7.09
CA LEU A 54 -0.37 9.34 8.00
C LEU A 54 -0.41 10.62 8.82
N GLU A 55 0.15 10.54 10.03
CA GLU A 55 0.28 11.70 10.89
C GLU A 55 1.20 12.73 10.24
N LYS A 56 0.72 13.98 10.17
CA LYS A 56 1.52 15.07 9.64
C LYS A 56 2.45 15.61 10.73
N GLU A 57 3.71 15.83 10.37
CA GLU A 57 4.71 16.32 11.33
C GLU A 57 4.42 17.72 11.81
N GLU A 58 3.74 18.53 11.03
CA GLU A 58 3.41 19.90 11.40
C GLU A 58 2.01 19.99 11.99
N LYS A 59 1.96 20.07 13.30
CA LYS A 59 0.74 20.45 14.01
C LYS A 59 0.70 21.95 14.10
N THR A 60 0.34 22.61 13.03
CA THR A 60 0.31 24.08 13.02
C THR A 60 -1.01 24.64 13.47
N ASP A 61 -1.97 23.79 13.74
CA ASP A 61 -3.29 24.31 14.01
C ASP A 61 -3.93 23.70 15.24
N HIS A 62 -4.27 24.57 16.14
CA HIS A 62 -5.03 24.25 17.34
C HIS A 62 -6.52 24.37 17.13
N THR A 63 -6.97 24.36 15.90
CA THR A 63 -8.39 24.33 15.67
C THR A 63 -8.91 23.02 16.14
N ASP A 64 -9.83 23.10 17.04
CA ASP A 64 -10.54 21.97 17.62
C ASP A 64 -11.42 21.24 16.63
N ASP A 65 -11.21 21.43 15.37
CA ASP A 65 -11.81 20.62 14.33
C ASP A 65 -11.17 19.26 14.37
N VAL A 66 -11.42 18.58 15.44
CA VAL A 66 -11.07 17.18 15.56
C VAL A 66 -12.00 16.44 14.62
N VAL A 67 -11.55 16.36 13.40
CA VAL A 67 -12.11 15.39 12.49
C VAL A 67 -11.74 14.05 13.06
N ASN A 68 -12.71 13.19 13.32
CA ASN A 68 -12.46 11.81 13.73
C ASN A 68 -11.92 11.02 12.53
N GLU A 69 -10.84 11.51 11.97
CA GLU A 69 -10.16 10.81 10.89
C GLU A 69 -9.19 9.81 11.50
N GLU A 70 -9.25 8.58 11.01
CA GLU A 70 -8.25 7.59 11.36
C GLU A 70 -6.89 8.08 10.89
N VAL A 71 -5.91 7.99 11.78
CA VAL A 71 -4.52 8.30 11.46
C VAL A 71 -3.72 7.03 11.66
N TYR A 72 -2.97 6.66 10.64
CA TYR A 72 -2.15 5.46 10.69
C TYR A 72 -0.68 5.81 10.88
N GLU A 73 0.08 4.84 11.33
CA GLU A 73 1.52 5.02 11.53
C GLU A 73 2.32 4.66 10.29
N THR A 74 1.82 3.72 9.49
CA THR A 74 2.58 3.18 8.36
C THR A 74 1.75 3.07 7.10
N ALA A 75 2.41 3.33 5.98
CA ALA A 75 1.84 3.08 4.66
C ALA A 75 2.97 2.63 3.74
N ALA A 76 2.62 1.93 2.68
CA ALA A 76 3.59 1.53 1.67
C ALA A 76 3.04 1.71 0.27
N VAL A 77 3.91 2.08 -0.64
CA VAL A 77 3.68 1.93 -2.07
C VAL A 77 4.53 0.75 -2.51
N ILE A 78 3.89 -0.27 -3.03
CA ILE A 78 4.56 -1.51 -3.41
C ILE A 78 4.51 -1.67 -4.92
N ALA A 79 5.68 -1.75 -5.53
CA ALA A 79 5.84 -1.93 -6.96
C ALA A 79 6.24 -3.36 -7.30
N MET A 80 6.16 -3.71 -8.57
CA MET A 80 6.44 -5.06 -9.03
C MET A 80 7.93 -5.30 -9.26
N THR A 81 8.71 -4.25 -9.57
CA THR A 81 10.15 -4.34 -9.80
C THR A 81 10.89 -3.26 -9.04
N GLU A 82 12.20 -3.48 -8.82
CA GLU A 82 13.05 -2.49 -8.15
C GLU A 82 13.17 -1.21 -8.98
N GLU A 83 13.22 -1.34 -10.30
CA GLU A 83 13.27 -0.18 -11.20
C GLU A 83 12.00 0.68 -11.03
N GLU A 84 10.84 0.04 -11.05
CA GLU A 84 9.58 0.74 -10.86
C GLU A 84 9.50 1.38 -9.47
N ALA A 85 9.93 0.67 -8.44
CA ALA A 85 9.93 1.21 -7.08
C ALA A 85 10.84 2.45 -6.98
N SER A 86 12.02 2.38 -7.58
CA SER A 86 12.96 3.51 -7.61
C SER A 86 12.36 4.72 -8.32
N ASP A 87 11.70 4.50 -9.46
CA ASP A 87 11.05 5.56 -10.20
C ASP A 87 9.91 6.21 -9.40
N ILE A 88 9.11 5.38 -8.76
CA ILE A 88 8.02 5.86 -7.90
C ILE A 88 8.56 6.70 -6.76
N TYR A 89 9.62 6.24 -6.12
CA TYR A 89 10.24 6.97 -5.02
C TYR A 89 10.67 8.38 -5.45
N ARG A 90 11.33 8.48 -6.60
CA ARG A 90 11.76 9.78 -7.13
C ARG A 90 10.58 10.68 -7.47
N LEU A 91 9.54 10.11 -8.08
CA LEU A 91 8.34 10.86 -8.43
C LEU A 91 7.61 11.40 -7.20
N LEU A 92 7.55 10.60 -6.13
CA LEU A 92 6.95 11.03 -4.87
C LEU A 92 7.76 12.17 -4.24
N GLU A 93 9.09 12.03 -4.20
CA GLU A 93 9.94 13.09 -3.67
C GLU A 93 9.79 14.38 -4.44
N ASN A 94 9.73 14.31 -5.78
CA ASN A 94 9.57 15.49 -6.61
C ASN A 94 8.25 16.22 -6.35
N ARG A 95 7.28 15.53 -5.78
CA ARG A 95 5.97 16.10 -5.43
C ARG A 95 5.88 16.52 -3.97
N GLY A 96 6.98 16.45 -3.24
CA GLY A 96 7.00 16.80 -1.84
C GLY A 96 6.36 15.77 -0.93
N ILE A 97 6.21 14.54 -1.40
CA ILE A 97 5.70 13.44 -0.59
C ILE A 97 6.90 12.72 0.00
N SER A 98 7.09 12.86 1.30
CA SER A 98 8.21 12.24 2.00
C SER A 98 8.01 10.73 2.11
N ALA A 99 9.05 9.98 1.75
CA ALA A 99 9.00 8.52 1.79
C ALA A 99 10.37 7.94 2.09
N PHE A 100 10.38 6.70 2.57
CA PHE A 100 11.60 5.91 2.75
C PHE A 100 11.66 4.86 1.66
N TYR A 101 12.79 4.74 1.01
CA TYR A 101 13.00 3.69 0.02
C TYR A 101 13.64 2.48 0.69
N VAL A 102 12.98 1.32 0.59
CA VAL A 102 13.48 0.07 1.15
C VAL A 102 13.98 -0.78 0.00
N ASP A 103 15.28 -1.03 -0.02
CA ASP A 103 15.95 -1.90 -0.98
C ASP A 103 16.56 -3.11 -0.26
N ARG A 104 17.38 -3.88 -0.97
CA ARG A 104 17.99 -5.09 -0.42
C ARG A 104 18.94 -4.84 0.75
N ASP A 105 19.50 -3.66 0.83
CA ASP A 105 20.47 -3.30 1.85
C ASP A 105 19.85 -2.63 3.06
N THR A 106 18.56 -2.34 2.98
CA THR A 106 17.83 -1.67 4.06
C THR A 106 17.36 -2.71 5.08
N SER A 107 17.75 -2.51 6.32
CA SER A 107 17.39 -3.43 7.41
C SER A 107 16.46 -2.81 8.44
N VAL A 108 16.09 -1.54 8.30
CA VAL A 108 15.33 -0.82 9.31
C VAL A 108 13.92 -0.54 8.82
N PHE A 109 12.95 -0.87 9.66
CA PHE A 109 11.55 -0.54 9.43
C PHE A 109 11.28 0.89 9.91
N HIS A 110 10.59 1.66 9.09
CA HIS A 110 10.29 3.06 9.39
C HIS A 110 8.79 3.30 9.51
N LYS A 111 8.42 4.22 10.39
CA LYS A 111 7.09 4.80 10.39
C LYS A 111 6.99 5.73 9.17
N GLY A 112 5.77 5.99 8.75
CA GLY A 112 5.51 6.84 7.60
C GLY A 112 5.33 6.04 6.33
N LEU A 113 5.65 6.63 5.20
CA LEU A 113 5.48 6.02 3.90
C LEU A 113 6.76 5.31 3.46
N THR A 114 6.62 4.05 3.09
CA THR A 114 7.70 3.24 2.54
C THR A 114 7.42 2.97 1.07
N VAL A 115 8.46 3.01 0.24
CA VAL A 115 8.38 2.54 -1.15
C VAL A 115 9.29 1.34 -1.30
N THR A 116 8.77 0.25 -1.84
CA THR A 116 9.53 -0.99 -1.98
C THR A 116 8.91 -1.89 -3.05
N THR A 117 9.49 -3.06 -3.23
CA THR A 117 8.94 -4.09 -4.12
C THR A 117 8.21 -5.16 -3.32
N TYR A 118 7.37 -5.94 -4.02
CA TYR A 118 6.59 -6.97 -3.35
C TYR A 118 7.46 -8.02 -2.65
N TYR A 119 8.59 -8.40 -3.23
CA TYR A 119 9.43 -9.43 -2.64
C TYR A 119 10.26 -8.92 -1.45
N LEU A 120 10.58 -7.63 -1.45
CA LEU A 120 11.26 -7.01 -0.29
C LEU A 120 10.26 -6.70 0.84
N ALA A 121 8.98 -6.62 0.52
CA ALA A 121 7.95 -6.39 1.51
C ALA A 121 7.55 -7.65 2.28
N LYS A 122 8.04 -8.80 1.89
CA LYS A 122 7.73 -10.05 2.61
C LYS A 122 8.12 -9.93 4.08
N GLY A 123 7.22 -10.31 4.96
CA GLY A 123 7.43 -10.22 6.40
C GLY A 123 7.14 -8.86 6.99
N LEU A 124 6.87 -7.86 6.17
CA LEU A 124 6.48 -6.53 6.64
C LEU A 124 4.97 -6.36 6.54
N GLU A 125 4.44 -5.45 7.35
CA GLU A 125 3.02 -5.12 7.36
C GLU A 125 2.87 -3.62 7.47
N PHE A 126 1.83 -3.09 6.82
CA PHE A 126 1.57 -1.65 6.79
C PHE A 126 0.08 -1.41 6.99
N ASP A 127 -0.25 -0.32 7.65
CA ASP A 127 -1.66 0.03 7.87
C ASP A 127 -2.38 0.29 6.54
N GLN A 128 -1.70 0.98 5.63
CA GLN A 128 -2.21 1.22 4.27
C GLN A 128 -1.20 0.68 3.25
N VAL A 129 -1.70 0.04 2.21
CA VAL A 129 -0.86 -0.40 1.09
C VAL A 129 -1.46 0.09 -0.23
N PHE A 130 -0.61 0.72 -1.02
CA PHE A 130 -0.91 1.13 -2.38
C PHE A 130 -0.08 0.26 -3.32
N VAL A 131 -0.71 -0.67 -4.00
CA VAL A 131 -0.03 -1.53 -4.96
C VAL A 131 -0.07 -0.84 -6.33
N VAL A 132 1.09 -0.70 -6.96
CA VAL A 132 1.18 -0.14 -8.30
C VAL A 132 1.52 -1.25 -9.27
N LYS A 133 0.58 -1.58 -10.15
CA LYS A 133 0.79 -2.62 -11.14
C LYS A 133 1.76 -2.17 -12.21
N SER A 134 2.52 -3.11 -12.75
CA SER A 134 3.42 -2.83 -13.86
C SER A 134 2.66 -2.43 -15.11
N LYS A 135 3.22 -1.51 -15.87
CA LYS A 135 2.73 -1.18 -17.21
C LYS A 135 3.06 -2.28 -18.21
N LYS A 136 4.10 -3.04 -17.92
CA LYS A 136 4.56 -4.15 -18.76
C LYS A 136 4.00 -5.46 -18.24
N GLU A 137 3.78 -6.39 -19.16
CA GLU A 137 3.38 -7.73 -18.80
C GLU A 137 4.41 -8.37 -17.86
N ASN A 138 3.93 -8.95 -16.77
CA ASN A 138 4.78 -9.59 -15.79
C ASN A 138 4.20 -10.98 -15.48
N PRO A 139 4.96 -12.06 -15.77
CA PRO A 139 4.45 -13.41 -15.52
C PRO A 139 4.21 -13.69 -14.03
N PHE A 140 4.79 -12.90 -13.15
CA PHE A 140 4.62 -13.04 -11.70
C PHE A 140 3.59 -12.05 -11.12
N GLU A 141 2.84 -11.35 -11.98
CA GLU A 141 1.92 -10.32 -11.51
C GLU A 141 0.92 -10.83 -10.46
N LYS A 142 0.35 -11.98 -10.71
CA LYS A 142 -0.64 -12.58 -9.81
C LYS A 142 -0.04 -12.86 -8.42
N GLN A 143 1.14 -13.46 -8.39
CA GLN A 143 1.86 -13.73 -7.15
C GLN A 143 2.27 -12.43 -6.45
N ALA A 144 2.80 -11.49 -7.22
CA ALA A 144 3.22 -10.19 -6.69
C ALA A 144 2.05 -9.44 -6.08
N LEU A 145 0.90 -9.46 -6.74
CA LEU A 145 -0.29 -8.80 -6.26
C LEU A 145 -0.80 -9.45 -4.97
N TYR A 146 -0.81 -10.78 -4.92
CA TYR A 146 -1.21 -11.50 -3.71
C TYR A 146 -0.32 -11.14 -2.52
N ILE A 147 1.01 -11.21 -2.71
CA ILE A 147 1.96 -10.90 -1.65
C ILE A 147 1.77 -9.46 -1.18
N SER A 148 1.67 -8.53 -2.13
CA SER A 148 1.49 -7.11 -1.81
C SER A 148 0.20 -6.85 -1.05
N ALA A 149 -0.89 -7.44 -1.51
CA ALA A 149 -2.21 -7.25 -0.89
C ALA A 149 -2.22 -7.72 0.56
N THR A 150 -1.56 -8.84 0.84
CA THR A 150 -1.53 -9.40 2.18
C THR A 150 -0.64 -8.62 3.16
N ARG A 151 0.10 -7.61 2.67
CA ARG A 151 0.86 -6.70 3.53
C ARG A 151 -0.01 -5.62 4.17
N ALA A 152 -1.23 -5.46 3.70
CA ALA A 152 -2.14 -4.41 4.19
C ALA A 152 -2.92 -4.87 5.42
N LEU A 153 -2.85 -4.08 6.49
CA LEU A 153 -3.61 -4.37 7.72
C LEU A 153 -5.02 -3.78 7.65
N HIS A 154 -5.17 -2.56 7.16
CA HIS A 154 -6.44 -1.83 7.23
C HIS A 154 -6.98 -1.39 5.88
N GLU A 155 -6.14 -0.88 5.00
CA GLU A 155 -6.58 -0.34 3.71
C GLU A 155 -5.68 -0.82 2.58
N LEU A 156 -6.31 -1.21 1.49
CA LEU A 156 -5.61 -1.66 0.30
C LEU A 156 -6.13 -0.91 -0.92
N TYR A 157 -5.20 -0.37 -1.67
CA TYR A 157 -5.45 0.33 -2.93
C TYR A 157 -4.64 -0.38 -4.02
N VAL A 158 -5.28 -0.70 -5.13
CA VAL A 158 -4.61 -1.33 -6.26
C VAL A 158 -4.75 -0.40 -7.45
N TYR A 159 -3.63 0.17 -7.85
CA TYR A 159 -3.57 1.22 -8.86
C TYR A 159 -2.84 0.74 -10.10
N GLU A 160 -3.35 1.13 -11.25
CA GLU A 160 -2.68 0.90 -12.52
C GLU A 160 -2.83 2.11 -13.44
N GLU A 161 -1.94 2.21 -14.40
CA GLU A 161 -1.99 3.24 -15.43
C GLU A 161 -2.36 2.67 -16.80
#